data_53524043454bbd3fb815cd1b20b3cbfe
#
_entry.id   53524043454bbd3fb815cd1b20b3cbfe
#
_cell.length_a   1.000
_cell.length_b   1.000
_cell.length_c   1.000
_cell.angle_alpha   90.00
_cell.angle_beta   90.00
_cell.angle_gamma   90.00
#
_symmetry.space_group_name_H-M   'P 1'
#
loop_
_entity.id
_entity.type
_entity.pdbx_description
1 polymer ?
#
loop_
_entity_poly.entity_id
_entity_poly.type
_entity_poly.pdbx_seq_one_letter_code
_entity_poly.pdbx_strand_id
1 'polypeptide(L)'
;MTTKLKTETFVYATFIRTTPEKLWDALTNGDFSEKYWFGFRVEVEQKVGGRIRIVPPKGMEQKGDHAGEVLACEKLKKLTYTWKVIDSPEKAAKRDGLSRVTYELTPMGDQVKLRLIHENLLPEDIVADPNGFQGINNGWPAVISSLKSLLETGSAIDFTLPKDAKGC
;
A
#
# COMPACT_ATOMS: atom_id res chain seq x y z
N MET A 1 -6.53 4.17 -32.53
CA MET A 1 -7.17 4.05 -31.18
C MET A 1 -6.40 3.03 -30.38
N THR A 2 -5.86 3.44 -29.26
CA THR A 2 -5.22 2.50 -28.34
C THR A 2 -6.33 1.75 -27.59
N THR A 3 -6.44 0.45 -27.81
CA THR A 3 -7.38 -0.39 -27.08
C THR A 3 -6.93 -0.45 -25.62
N LYS A 4 -7.78 0.01 -24.70
CA LYS A 4 -7.49 -0.09 -23.28
C LYS A 4 -7.48 -1.54 -22.83
N LEU A 5 -6.50 -1.90 -22.02
CA LEU A 5 -6.36 -3.24 -21.48
C LEU A 5 -7.40 -3.51 -20.39
N LYS A 6 -7.82 -4.76 -20.28
CA LYS A 6 -8.61 -5.22 -19.14
C LYS A 6 -7.77 -5.06 -17.87
N THR A 7 -8.36 -4.44 -16.85
CA THR A 7 -7.68 -4.24 -15.57
C THR A 7 -7.98 -5.37 -14.59
N GLU A 8 -7.06 -5.53 -13.63
CA GLU A 8 -7.14 -6.53 -12.56
C GLU A 8 -7.41 -5.84 -11.21
N THR A 9 -7.94 -6.60 -10.27
CA THR A 9 -8.14 -6.18 -8.88
C THR A 9 -7.51 -7.21 -7.95
N PHE A 10 -6.68 -6.72 -7.03
CA PHE A 10 -6.07 -7.54 -5.98
C PHE A 10 -6.74 -7.21 -4.64
N VAL A 11 -7.14 -8.24 -3.92
CA VAL A 11 -7.77 -8.12 -2.58
C VAL A 11 -6.98 -8.96 -1.59
N TYR A 12 -6.62 -8.35 -0.47
CA TYR A 12 -5.98 -9.02 0.65
C TYR A 12 -6.67 -8.64 1.94
N ALA A 13 -7.01 -9.62 2.76
CA ALA A 13 -7.66 -9.38 4.04
C ALA A 13 -6.94 -10.14 5.16
N THR A 14 -6.82 -9.49 6.31
CA THR A 14 -6.23 -10.09 7.52
C THR A 14 -6.88 -9.52 8.76
N PHE A 15 -6.70 -10.22 9.88
CA PHE A 15 -7.16 -9.79 11.19
C PHE A 15 -5.95 -9.36 12.02
N ILE A 16 -6.00 -8.18 12.60
CA ILE A 16 -4.93 -7.62 13.43
C ILE A 16 -5.47 -7.35 14.83
N ARG A 17 -4.79 -7.87 15.84
CA ARG A 17 -5.11 -7.58 17.23
C ARG A 17 -4.62 -6.17 17.56
N THR A 18 -5.51 -5.20 17.42
CA THR A 18 -5.25 -3.78 17.61
C THR A 18 -6.58 -3.03 17.70
N THR A 19 -6.51 -1.72 17.86
CA THR A 19 -7.68 -0.83 17.82
C THR A 19 -7.77 -0.13 16.46
N PRO A 20 -8.97 0.29 16.03
CA PRO A 20 -9.12 1.09 14.81
C PRO A 20 -8.24 2.34 14.79
N GLU A 21 -8.08 3.00 15.95
CA GLU A 21 -7.27 4.22 16.09
C GLU A 21 -5.78 3.95 15.80
N LYS A 22 -5.23 2.90 16.38
CA LYS A 22 -3.83 2.52 16.17
C LYS A 22 -3.57 2.08 14.72
N LEU A 23 -4.48 1.30 14.17
CA LEU A 23 -4.36 0.88 12.76
C LEU A 23 -4.48 2.07 11.81
N TRP A 24 -5.42 2.96 12.05
CA TRP A 24 -5.59 4.18 11.25
C TRP A 24 -4.34 5.05 11.28
N ASP A 25 -3.77 5.27 12.46
CA ASP A 25 -2.53 6.02 12.61
C ASP A 25 -1.38 5.35 11.86
N ALA A 26 -1.26 4.04 11.97
CA ALA A 26 -0.24 3.28 11.23
C ALA A 26 -0.35 3.42 9.70
N LEU A 27 -1.58 3.56 9.17
CA LEU A 27 -1.83 3.69 7.73
C LEU A 27 -1.66 5.13 7.21
N THR A 28 -1.69 6.13 8.07
CA THR A 28 -1.74 7.55 7.67
C THR A 28 -0.56 8.39 8.14
N ASN A 29 0.24 7.88 9.07
CA ASN A 29 1.35 8.61 9.69
C ASN A 29 2.71 8.05 9.22
N GLY A 30 3.53 8.93 8.66
CA GLY A 30 4.85 8.56 8.13
C GLY A 30 5.82 8.03 9.19
N ASP A 31 5.78 8.54 10.43
CA ASP A 31 6.61 8.05 11.53
C ASP A 31 6.28 6.60 11.90
N PHE A 32 5.04 6.20 11.64
CA PHE A 32 4.60 4.83 11.88
C PHE A 32 4.94 3.93 10.69
N SER A 33 4.64 4.37 9.47
CA SER A 33 4.83 3.57 8.27
C SER A 33 6.30 3.24 7.98
N GLU A 34 7.24 4.14 8.29
CA GLU A 34 8.66 3.85 8.08
C GLU A 34 9.15 2.62 8.84
N LYS A 35 8.47 2.23 9.93
CA LYS A 35 8.83 1.08 10.75
C LYS A 35 8.45 -0.26 10.10
N TYR A 36 7.35 -0.30 9.35
CA TYR A 36 6.87 -1.54 8.73
C TYR A 36 6.95 -1.55 7.21
N TRP A 37 7.12 -0.40 6.58
CA TRP A 37 7.15 -0.27 5.11
C TRP A 37 8.57 -0.08 4.59
N PHE A 38 9.50 -0.90 5.10
CA PHE A 38 10.91 -0.94 4.64
C PHE A 38 11.60 0.43 4.61
N GLY A 39 11.27 1.31 5.57
CA GLY A 39 11.83 2.65 5.66
C GLY A 39 11.09 3.72 4.86
N PHE A 40 10.07 3.35 4.07
CA PHE A 40 9.25 4.32 3.37
C PHE A 40 8.27 5.01 4.31
N ARG A 41 8.18 6.33 4.20
CA ARG A 41 7.23 7.15 4.95
C ARG A 41 5.99 7.40 4.08
N VAL A 42 4.84 6.96 4.55
CA VAL A 42 3.55 7.20 3.90
C VAL A 42 2.80 8.24 4.70
N GLU A 43 2.67 9.44 4.16
CA GLU A 43 2.03 10.58 4.80
C GLU A 43 0.74 10.91 4.06
N VAL A 44 -0.37 10.96 4.78
CA VAL A 44 -1.70 11.15 4.21
C VAL A 44 -2.37 12.37 4.81
N GLU A 45 -2.76 13.31 3.97
CA GLU A 45 -3.71 14.36 4.35
C GLU A 45 -5.10 13.73 4.42
N GLN A 46 -5.65 13.61 5.62
CA GLN A 46 -6.85 12.84 5.89
C GLN A 46 -8.13 13.59 5.50
N LYS A 47 -8.27 13.88 4.21
CA LYS A 47 -9.44 14.52 3.61
C LYS A 47 -9.54 14.17 2.14
N VAL A 48 -10.73 14.18 1.59
CA VAL A 48 -10.94 14.03 0.14
C VAL A 48 -10.26 15.20 -0.60
N GLY A 49 -9.53 14.89 -1.66
CA GLY A 49 -8.70 15.86 -2.37
C GLY A 49 -7.36 16.14 -1.71
N GLY A 50 -7.11 15.57 -0.53
CA GLY A 50 -5.83 15.67 0.17
C GLY A 50 -4.72 14.93 -0.57
N ARG A 51 -3.49 15.22 -0.21
CA ARG A 51 -2.30 14.62 -0.80
C ARG A 51 -1.90 13.37 -0.01
N ILE A 52 -1.46 12.35 -0.72
CA ILE A 52 -0.64 11.28 -0.17
C ILE A 52 0.77 11.39 -0.71
N ARG A 53 1.77 11.26 0.16
CA ARG A 53 3.18 11.22 -0.20
C ARG A 53 3.81 9.93 0.29
N ILE A 54 4.58 9.29 -0.56
CA ILE A 54 5.42 8.14 -0.21
C ILE A 54 6.87 8.58 -0.38
N VAL A 55 7.54 8.78 0.74
CA VAL A 55 8.92 9.30 0.79
C VAL A 55 9.87 8.13 0.98
N PRO A 56 10.83 7.93 0.06
CA PRO A 56 11.79 6.84 0.18
C PRO A 56 12.74 7.05 1.36
N PRO A 57 13.36 5.98 1.89
CA PRO A 57 14.37 6.10 2.93
C PRO A 57 15.63 6.82 2.42
N LYS A 58 16.43 7.34 3.34
CA LYS A 58 17.72 7.97 3.04
C LYS A 58 18.60 7.03 2.20
N GLY A 59 19.20 7.57 1.16
CA GLY A 59 20.02 6.80 0.21
C GLY A 59 19.26 6.27 -1.00
N MET A 60 17.94 6.45 -1.03
CA MET A 60 17.08 6.07 -2.16
C MET A 60 16.33 7.27 -2.75
N GLU A 61 16.78 8.48 -2.49
CA GLU A 61 16.13 9.75 -2.88
C GLU A 61 15.99 9.88 -4.40
N GLN A 62 16.85 9.24 -5.17
CA GLN A 62 16.76 9.22 -6.64
C GLN A 62 15.46 8.59 -7.17
N LYS A 63 14.75 7.82 -6.35
CA LYS A 63 13.44 7.28 -6.74
C LYS A 63 12.33 8.34 -6.71
N GLY A 64 12.62 9.52 -6.13
CA GLY A 64 11.70 10.64 -6.04
C GLY A 64 10.54 10.42 -5.09
N ASP A 65 9.89 11.52 -4.74
CA ASP A 65 8.64 11.48 -3.96
C ASP A 65 7.50 11.03 -4.86
N HIS A 66 6.81 10.01 -4.44
CA HIS A 66 5.57 9.59 -5.09
C HIS A 66 4.40 10.27 -4.40
N ALA A 67 3.62 11.01 -5.16
CA ALA A 67 2.45 11.72 -4.66
C ALA A 67 1.20 11.23 -5.36
N GLY A 68 0.13 11.06 -4.59
CA GLY A 68 -1.19 10.73 -5.07
C GLY A 68 -2.25 11.62 -4.43
N GLU A 69 -3.51 11.30 -4.69
CA GLU A 69 -4.67 12.02 -4.19
C GLU A 69 -5.57 11.10 -3.38
N VAL A 70 -6.07 11.61 -2.26
CA VAL A 70 -7.08 10.94 -1.44
C VAL A 70 -8.44 11.07 -2.10
N LEU A 71 -9.05 9.96 -2.44
CA LEU A 71 -10.35 9.90 -3.14
C LEU A 71 -11.52 9.68 -2.17
N ALA A 72 -11.29 8.99 -1.06
CA ALA A 72 -12.27 8.78 0.00
C ALA A 72 -11.55 8.73 1.35
N CYS A 73 -12.14 9.35 2.37
CA CYS A 73 -11.60 9.35 3.72
C CYS A 73 -12.74 9.37 4.73
N GLU A 74 -13.04 8.21 5.29
CA GLU A 74 -13.92 8.04 6.44
C GLU A 74 -13.07 7.59 7.61
N LYS A 75 -12.78 8.50 8.52
CA LYS A 75 -11.87 8.26 9.66
C LYS A 75 -12.20 6.96 10.40
N LEU A 76 -11.20 6.12 10.60
CA LEU A 76 -11.25 4.81 11.26
C LEU A 76 -12.03 3.72 10.49
N LYS A 77 -12.54 4.01 9.28
CA LYS A 77 -13.36 3.08 8.51
C LYS A 77 -12.82 2.79 7.12
N LYS A 78 -12.51 3.84 6.35
CA LYS A 78 -12.16 3.70 4.94
C LYS A 78 -11.22 4.80 4.48
N LEU A 79 -10.18 4.40 3.76
CA LEU A 79 -9.26 5.30 3.09
C LEU A 79 -9.02 4.80 1.67
N THR A 80 -9.24 5.67 0.68
CA THR A 80 -8.94 5.36 -0.72
C THR A 80 -8.05 6.45 -1.30
N TYR A 81 -6.99 6.06 -1.98
CA TYR A 81 -6.11 7.00 -2.67
C TYR A 81 -5.56 6.41 -3.98
N THR A 82 -5.13 7.31 -4.88
CA THR A 82 -4.47 6.90 -6.11
C THR A 82 -3.06 6.37 -5.81
N TRP A 83 -2.68 5.30 -6.51
CA TRP A 83 -1.37 4.67 -6.36
C TRP A 83 -0.46 5.04 -7.53
N LYS A 84 0.51 5.91 -7.26
CA LYS A 84 1.39 6.45 -8.30
C LYS A 84 2.77 5.79 -8.35
N VAL A 85 3.12 5.01 -7.32
CA VAL A 85 4.46 4.42 -7.18
C VAL A 85 4.84 3.52 -8.36
N ILE A 86 3.89 2.70 -8.81
CA ILE A 86 4.11 1.79 -9.95
C ILE A 86 3.56 2.35 -11.27
N ASP A 87 2.87 3.48 -11.20
CA ASP A 87 2.21 4.04 -12.37
C ASP A 87 3.14 5.01 -13.09
N SER A 88 3.43 4.68 -14.34
CA SER A 88 4.03 5.60 -15.28
C SER A 88 2.95 6.23 -16.18
N PRO A 89 3.25 7.35 -16.87
CA PRO A 89 2.33 7.88 -17.87
C PRO A 89 1.95 6.85 -18.95
N GLU A 90 2.87 5.97 -19.31
CA GLU A 90 2.65 4.89 -20.26
C GLU A 90 1.65 3.86 -19.75
N LYS A 91 1.78 3.46 -18.47
CA LYS A 91 0.82 2.56 -17.82
C LYS A 91 -0.57 3.20 -17.70
N ALA A 92 -0.62 4.47 -17.28
CA ALA A 92 -1.88 5.20 -17.20
C ALA A 92 -2.59 5.31 -18.55
N ALA A 93 -1.84 5.40 -19.66
CA ALA A 93 -2.41 5.43 -21.01
C ALA A 93 -3.03 4.09 -21.45
N LYS A 94 -2.56 2.97 -20.89
CA LYS A 94 -3.09 1.63 -21.22
C LYS A 94 -4.42 1.32 -20.51
N ARG A 95 -4.82 2.12 -19.55
CA ARG A 95 -6.07 1.98 -18.77
C ARG A 95 -6.69 3.35 -18.49
N ASP A 96 -7.82 3.37 -17.80
CA ASP A 96 -8.46 4.62 -17.38
C ASP A 96 -7.88 5.11 -16.04
N GLY A 97 -6.94 6.06 -16.13
CA GLY A 97 -6.35 6.71 -14.97
C GLY A 97 -5.35 5.86 -14.18
N LEU A 98 -5.13 6.25 -12.94
CA LEU A 98 -4.20 5.58 -12.03
C LEU A 98 -4.85 4.39 -11.33
N SER A 99 -4.05 3.47 -10.84
CA SER A 99 -4.54 2.45 -9.92
C SER A 99 -4.94 3.08 -8.57
N ARG A 100 -5.76 2.39 -7.81
CA ARG A 100 -6.32 2.88 -6.54
C ARG A 100 -6.15 1.85 -5.45
N VAL A 101 -5.77 2.31 -4.27
CA VAL A 101 -5.70 1.49 -3.06
C VAL A 101 -6.81 1.91 -2.12
N THR A 102 -7.54 0.93 -1.59
CA THR A 102 -8.55 1.14 -0.55
C THR A 102 -8.21 0.28 0.66
N TYR A 103 -8.22 0.91 1.84
CA TYR A 103 -8.23 0.22 3.12
C TYR A 103 -9.62 0.32 3.73
N GLU A 104 -10.17 -0.81 4.14
CA GLU A 104 -11.41 -0.89 4.91
C GLU A 104 -11.10 -1.51 6.28
N LEU A 105 -11.52 -0.83 7.35
CA LEU A 105 -11.33 -1.25 8.74
C LEU A 105 -12.68 -1.64 9.32
N THR A 106 -12.80 -2.87 9.79
CA THR A 106 -14.00 -3.37 10.47
C THR A 106 -13.62 -3.84 11.87
N PRO A 107 -14.05 -3.11 12.93
CA PRO A 107 -13.82 -3.54 14.31
C PRO A 107 -14.51 -4.88 14.58
N MET A 108 -13.80 -5.79 15.24
CA MET A 108 -14.30 -7.12 15.60
C MET A 108 -13.79 -7.52 16.99
N GLY A 109 -14.38 -6.96 18.04
CA GLY A 109 -13.94 -7.20 19.42
C GLY A 109 -12.57 -6.56 19.70
N ASP A 110 -11.61 -7.37 20.10
CA ASP A 110 -10.24 -6.94 20.40
C ASP A 110 -9.32 -6.90 19.16
N GLN A 111 -9.89 -7.04 17.99
CA GLN A 111 -9.17 -7.05 16.72
C GLN A 111 -9.90 -6.22 15.66
N VAL A 112 -9.19 -5.89 14.60
CA VAL A 112 -9.73 -5.20 13.43
C VAL A 112 -9.48 -6.07 12.20
N LYS A 113 -10.52 -6.28 11.42
CA LYS A 113 -10.34 -6.83 10.06
C LYS A 113 -9.90 -5.72 9.14
N LEU A 114 -8.71 -5.85 8.61
CA LEU A 114 -8.19 -4.97 7.55
C LEU A 114 -8.39 -5.64 6.20
N ARG A 115 -9.10 -4.96 5.32
CA ARG A 115 -9.25 -5.38 3.93
C ARG A 115 -8.58 -4.34 3.04
N LEU A 116 -7.61 -4.79 2.25
CA LEU A 116 -6.92 -3.98 1.26
C LEU A 116 -7.43 -4.37 -0.12
N ILE A 117 -7.78 -3.37 -0.92
CA ILE A 117 -8.24 -3.53 -2.30
C ILE A 117 -7.35 -2.66 -3.17
N HIS A 118 -6.63 -3.25 -4.11
CA HIS A 118 -5.87 -2.51 -5.11
C HIS A 118 -6.48 -2.80 -6.47
N GLU A 119 -7.09 -1.80 -7.04
CA GLU A 119 -7.87 -1.93 -8.27
C GLU A 119 -7.31 -1.09 -9.41
N ASN A 120 -7.81 -1.34 -10.60
CA ASN A 120 -7.35 -0.73 -11.85
C ASN A 120 -5.87 -1.04 -12.12
N LEU A 121 -5.47 -2.27 -11.83
CA LEU A 121 -4.14 -2.80 -12.11
C LEU A 121 -4.05 -3.31 -13.54
N LEU A 122 -2.87 -3.22 -14.14
CA LEU A 122 -2.58 -3.92 -15.38
C LEU A 122 -2.22 -5.39 -15.08
N PRO A 123 -2.43 -6.31 -16.02
CA PRO A 123 -2.03 -7.71 -15.84
C PRO A 123 -0.55 -7.87 -15.46
N GLU A 124 0.32 -7.02 -15.98
CA GLU A 124 1.77 -7.02 -15.68
C GLU A 124 2.11 -6.60 -14.24
N ASP A 125 1.17 -6.00 -13.51
CA ASP A 125 1.37 -5.63 -12.11
C ASP A 125 1.22 -6.84 -11.18
N ILE A 126 0.69 -7.93 -11.68
CA ILE A 126 0.55 -9.20 -10.97
C ILE A 126 1.63 -10.17 -11.47
N VAL A 127 2.43 -10.70 -10.54
CA VAL A 127 3.55 -11.59 -10.85
C VAL A 127 3.22 -13.01 -10.41
N ALA A 128 3.35 -13.97 -11.30
CA ALA A 128 2.98 -15.36 -11.04
C ALA A 128 3.97 -16.10 -10.11
N ASP A 129 5.22 -15.64 -9.99
CA ASP A 129 6.21 -16.26 -9.10
C ASP A 129 5.81 -16.08 -7.64
N PRO A 130 5.51 -17.16 -6.89
CA PRO A 130 5.09 -17.07 -5.50
C PRO A 130 6.28 -16.91 -4.53
N ASN A 131 7.51 -17.01 -5.00
CA ASN A 131 8.70 -17.02 -4.15
C ASN A 131 9.42 -15.66 -4.07
N GLY A 132 8.91 -14.67 -4.80
CA GLY A 132 9.49 -13.33 -4.86
C GLY A 132 8.66 -12.28 -4.13
N PHE A 133 9.20 -11.06 -4.10
CA PHE A 133 8.51 -9.88 -3.57
C PHE A 133 7.99 -8.96 -4.69
N GLN A 134 8.21 -9.34 -5.94
CA GLN A 134 7.78 -8.55 -7.08
C GLN A 134 6.28 -8.70 -7.35
N GLY A 135 5.69 -7.62 -7.84
CA GLY A 135 4.28 -7.56 -8.12
C GLY A 135 3.42 -7.17 -6.92
N ILE A 136 2.28 -6.62 -7.21
CA ILE A 136 1.31 -6.17 -6.20
C ILE A 136 0.86 -7.33 -5.30
N ASN A 137 0.64 -8.49 -5.89
CA ASN A 137 0.18 -9.70 -5.19
C ASN A 137 1.20 -10.29 -4.21
N ASN A 138 2.48 -10.00 -4.38
CA ASN A 138 3.55 -10.43 -3.47
C ASN A 138 3.98 -9.33 -2.50
N GLY A 139 3.99 -8.07 -2.94
CA GLY A 139 4.42 -6.94 -2.12
C GLY A 139 3.45 -6.61 -0.98
N TRP A 140 2.15 -6.56 -1.25
CA TRP A 140 1.16 -6.25 -0.21
C TRP A 140 1.13 -7.24 0.94
N PRO A 141 1.16 -8.56 0.74
CA PRO A 141 1.25 -9.51 1.85
C PRO A 141 2.47 -9.27 2.74
N ALA A 142 3.62 -8.92 2.18
CA ALA A 142 4.82 -8.60 2.95
C ALA A 142 4.63 -7.33 3.80
N VAL A 143 4.15 -6.24 3.20
CA VAL A 143 3.89 -4.97 3.90
C VAL A 143 2.87 -5.17 5.02
N ILE A 144 1.75 -5.82 4.74
CA ILE A 144 0.67 -6.01 5.72
C ILE A 144 1.07 -6.99 6.83
N SER A 145 1.86 -8.01 6.52
CA SER A 145 2.42 -8.91 7.55
C SER A 145 3.36 -8.17 8.50
N SER A 146 4.19 -7.27 7.97
CA SER A 146 5.08 -6.43 8.79
C SER A 146 4.28 -5.44 9.66
N LEU A 147 3.23 -4.82 9.11
CA LEU A 147 2.30 -3.97 9.85
C LEU A 147 1.62 -4.74 10.98
N LYS A 148 1.09 -5.92 10.69
CA LYS A 148 0.44 -6.78 11.69
C LYS A 148 1.41 -7.14 12.82
N SER A 149 2.62 -7.55 12.50
CA SER A 149 3.65 -7.85 13.49
C SER A 149 3.95 -6.65 14.38
N LEU A 150 4.15 -5.47 13.79
CA LEU A 150 4.42 -4.24 14.54
C LEU A 150 3.30 -3.90 15.51
N LEU A 151 2.05 -3.97 15.09
CA LEU A 151 0.89 -3.64 15.91
C LEU A 151 0.64 -4.67 17.03
N GLU A 152 0.90 -5.95 16.78
CA GLU A 152 0.64 -7.02 17.73
C GLU A 152 1.79 -7.27 18.70
N THR A 153 3.05 -7.03 18.28
CA THR A 153 4.24 -7.38 19.07
C THR A 153 5.14 -6.18 19.41
N GLY A 154 4.95 -5.05 18.76
CA GLY A 154 5.85 -3.90 18.87
C GLY A 154 7.06 -3.95 17.95
N SER A 155 7.22 -5.02 17.17
CA SER A 155 8.34 -5.21 16.23
C SER A 155 7.83 -5.54 14.83
N ALA A 156 8.29 -4.80 13.85
CA ALA A 156 8.05 -5.11 12.44
C ALA A 156 8.86 -6.33 12.01
N ILE A 157 8.44 -6.97 10.91
CA ILE A 157 9.21 -8.04 10.30
C ILE A 157 10.36 -7.42 9.52
N ASP A 158 11.58 -7.86 9.83
CA ASP A 158 12.76 -7.52 9.04
C ASP A 158 12.87 -8.52 7.88
N PHE A 159 12.36 -8.12 6.73
CA PHE A 159 12.59 -8.87 5.51
C PHE A 159 14.00 -8.56 5.02
N THR A 160 14.98 -9.40 5.39
CA THR A 160 16.30 -9.37 4.76
C THR A 160 16.08 -9.79 3.31
N LEU A 161 15.88 -8.81 2.43
CA LEU A 161 15.79 -9.08 1.01
C LEU A 161 17.10 -9.73 0.56
N PRO A 162 17.06 -10.83 -0.20
CA PRO A 162 18.26 -11.36 -0.83
C PRO A 162 18.94 -10.22 -1.60
N LYS A 163 20.27 -10.15 -1.53
CA LYS A 163 21.07 -9.07 -2.18
C LYS A 163 20.76 -8.89 -3.67
N ASP A 164 20.16 -9.91 -4.29
CA ASP A 164 19.78 -9.96 -5.69
C ASP A 164 18.29 -9.66 -5.94
N ALA A 165 17.49 -9.43 -4.91
CA ALA A 165 16.11 -9.00 -5.07
C ALA A 165 16.11 -7.55 -5.58
N LYS A 166 16.02 -7.39 -6.88
CA LYS A 166 15.74 -6.08 -7.49
C LYS A 166 14.38 -5.65 -6.98
N GLY A 167 14.39 -4.62 -6.14
CA GLY A 167 13.21 -4.16 -5.44
C GLY A 167 12.04 -3.82 -6.37
N CYS A 168 10.86 -3.91 -5.79
CA CYS A 168 9.62 -3.40 -6.38
C CYS A 168 9.76 -1.97 -6.86
#